data_743ec4e3f5a1edebb024123d13461d87
#
_entry.id   743ec4e3f5a1edebb024123d13461d87
#
_cell.length_a   1.000
_cell.length_b   1.000
_cell.length_c   1.000
_cell.angle_alpha   90.00
_cell.angle_beta   90.00
_cell.angle_gamma   90.00
#
_symmetry.space_group_name_H-M   'P 1'
#
loop_
_entity.id
_entity.type
_entity.pdbx_description
1 polymer ?
#
loop_
_entity_poly.entity_id
_entity_poly.type
_entity_poly.pdbx_seq_one_letter_code
_entity_poly.pdbx_strand_id
1 'polypeptide(L)'
;GVGSIASISFDKGFTRAEDRDLLRLYIPTVVMPKRGKKNAAETERESGKKFVALRKAHSAVESEINSLEHHGLNRCLDVGLEGYLRYVGYGVMSYNLHVIGRELLAREWERVRPVRMVA
;
A
#
# COMPACT_ATOMS: atom_id res chain seq x y z
N GLY A 1 -14.46 23.65 4.57
CA GLY A 1 -13.81 23.19 5.79
C GLY A 1 -12.72 22.19 5.44
N VAL A 2 -11.53 22.36 6.00
CA VAL A 2 -10.46 21.37 5.93
C VAL A 2 -10.98 20.12 6.66
N GLY A 3 -11.23 19.03 5.92
CA GLY A 3 -11.73 17.80 6.53
C GLY A 3 -10.76 17.31 7.59
N SER A 4 -11.27 16.94 8.77
CA SER A 4 -10.45 16.42 9.85
C SER A 4 -9.84 15.08 9.43
N ILE A 5 -8.52 14.94 9.55
CA ILE A 5 -7.83 13.68 9.28
C ILE A 5 -8.20 12.69 10.40
N ALA A 6 -8.92 11.63 10.03
CA ALA A 6 -9.36 10.60 10.99
C ALA A 6 -8.26 9.62 11.39
N SER A 7 -7.32 9.34 10.49
CA SER A 7 -6.19 8.44 10.74
C SER A 7 -5.00 8.76 9.86
N ILE A 8 -3.80 8.48 10.36
CA ILE A 8 -2.55 8.59 9.62
C ILE A 8 -1.69 7.35 9.89
N SER A 9 -1.04 6.84 8.85
CA SER A 9 -0.12 5.71 8.95
C SER A 9 1.24 6.10 8.38
N PHE A 10 2.29 5.69 9.09
CA PHE A 10 3.67 5.96 8.72
C PHE A 10 4.44 4.67 8.49
N ASP A 11 5.50 4.76 7.70
CA ASP A 11 6.49 3.69 7.57
C ASP A 11 7.29 3.51 8.88
N LYS A 12 7.95 2.35 9.00
CA LYS A 12 8.80 2.00 10.15
C LYS A 12 10.01 2.92 10.36
N GLY A 13 10.31 3.81 9.41
CA GLY A 13 11.34 4.83 9.55
C GLY A 13 10.98 5.92 10.56
N PHE A 14 9.70 6.19 10.76
CA PHE A 14 9.17 7.20 11.67
C PHE A 14 8.88 6.56 13.03
N THR A 15 9.82 6.62 13.98
CA THR A 15 9.72 5.84 15.22
C THR A 15 9.77 6.65 16.51
N ARG A 16 9.87 7.98 16.43
CA ARG A 16 9.95 8.84 17.63
C ARG A 16 8.62 8.82 18.39
N ALA A 17 8.69 8.44 19.67
CA ALA A 17 7.51 8.42 20.53
C ALA A 17 6.92 9.82 20.73
N GLU A 18 7.76 10.83 20.84
CA GLU A 18 7.38 12.24 21.01
C GLU A 18 6.54 12.75 19.82
N ASP A 19 6.99 12.48 18.60
CA ASP A 19 6.26 12.87 17.38
C ASP A 19 4.89 12.17 17.29
N ARG A 20 4.84 10.90 17.67
CA ARG A 20 3.59 10.14 17.74
C ARG A 20 2.61 10.75 18.75
N ASP A 21 3.10 11.09 19.92
CA ASP A 21 2.26 11.60 21.01
C ASP A 21 1.78 13.02 20.69
N LEU A 22 2.61 13.83 20.02
CA LEU A 22 2.22 15.12 19.46
C LEU A 22 1.12 14.98 18.40
N LEU A 23 1.29 14.08 17.43
CA LEU A 23 0.30 13.85 16.38
C LEU A 23 -1.06 13.39 16.94
N ARG A 24 -1.06 12.63 18.02
CA ARG A 24 -2.30 12.18 18.70
C ARG A 24 -3.14 13.30 19.29
N LEU A 25 -2.56 14.46 19.53
CA LEU A 25 -3.32 15.64 19.96
C LEU A 25 -4.26 16.16 18.85
N TYR A 26 -3.91 15.92 17.59
CA TYR A 26 -4.63 16.42 16.42
C TYR A 26 -5.33 15.33 15.61
N ILE A 27 -4.82 14.10 15.64
CA ILE A 27 -5.29 13.00 14.81
C ILE A 27 -5.70 11.83 15.71
N PRO A 28 -6.98 11.41 15.69
CA PRO A 28 -7.51 10.38 16.58
C PRO A 28 -6.79 9.01 16.47
N THR A 29 -6.26 8.69 15.29
CA THR A 29 -5.59 7.42 15.06
C THR A 29 -4.26 7.62 14.36
N VAL A 30 -3.16 7.38 15.08
CA VAL A 30 -1.79 7.44 14.55
C VAL A 30 -1.20 6.03 14.56
N VAL A 31 -0.90 5.49 13.38
CA VAL A 31 -0.22 4.20 13.18
C VAL A 31 1.24 4.46 12.87
N MET A 32 2.06 4.28 13.87
CA MET A 32 3.51 4.44 13.80
C MET A 32 4.16 3.19 14.39
N PRO A 33 4.56 2.22 13.54
CA PRO A 33 5.15 0.95 13.99
C PRO A 33 6.52 1.18 14.61
N LYS A 34 6.81 0.54 15.73
CA LYS A 34 8.15 0.60 16.32
C LYS A 34 9.14 -0.25 15.54
N ARG A 35 10.34 0.29 15.34
CA ARG A 35 11.48 -0.42 14.80
C ARG A 35 12.27 -1.11 15.94
N GLY A 36 12.67 -2.37 15.73
CA GLY A 36 13.45 -3.13 16.69
C GLY A 36 12.61 -3.84 17.76
N LYS A 37 13.23 -4.13 18.92
CA LYS A 37 12.57 -4.82 20.03
C LYS A 37 11.44 -3.97 20.60
N LYS A 38 10.28 -4.60 20.80
CA LYS A 38 9.08 -4.00 21.38
C LYS A 38 8.97 -4.43 22.85
N ASN A 39 8.53 -3.52 23.69
CA ASN A 39 8.11 -3.85 25.06
C ASN A 39 6.65 -4.37 25.04
N ALA A 40 6.15 -4.84 26.19
CA ALA A 40 4.80 -5.40 26.32
C ALA A 40 3.71 -4.41 25.89
N ALA A 41 3.80 -3.15 26.33
CA ALA A 41 2.83 -2.10 26.01
C ALA A 41 2.79 -1.78 24.50
N GLU A 42 3.96 -1.77 23.84
CA GLU A 42 4.03 -1.55 22.41
C GLU A 42 3.48 -2.73 21.61
N THR A 43 3.74 -3.95 22.09
CA THR A 43 3.19 -5.17 21.48
C THR A 43 1.66 -5.18 21.58
N GLU A 44 1.10 -4.86 22.74
CA GLU A 44 -0.34 -4.74 22.96
C GLU A 44 -0.96 -3.68 22.05
N ARG A 45 -0.36 -2.49 22.00
CA ARG A 45 -0.81 -1.39 21.13
C ARG A 45 -0.84 -1.80 19.66
N GLU A 46 0.22 -2.47 19.17
CA GLU A 46 0.37 -2.85 17.77
C GLU A 46 -0.42 -4.11 17.39
N SER A 47 -0.89 -4.88 18.36
CA SER A 47 -1.79 -6.03 18.14
C SER A 47 -3.26 -5.64 17.99
N GLY A 48 -3.62 -4.40 18.33
CA GLY A 48 -4.99 -3.92 18.22
C GLY A 48 -5.54 -4.01 16.79
N LYS A 49 -6.77 -4.50 16.62
CA LYS A 49 -7.41 -4.74 15.31
C LYS A 49 -7.32 -3.53 14.37
N LYS A 50 -7.57 -2.33 14.89
CA LYS A 50 -7.52 -1.08 14.12
C LYS A 50 -6.11 -0.75 13.65
N PHE A 51 -5.10 -0.94 14.51
CA PHE A 51 -3.70 -0.74 14.16
C PHE A 51 -3.26 -1.71 13.06
N VAL A 52 -3.58 -2.99 13.22
CA VAL A 52 -3.25 -4.03 12.23
C VAL A 52 -3.91 -3.76 10.88
N ALA A 53 -5.19 -3.36 10.86
CA ALA A 53 -5.91 -3.05 9.63
C ALA A 53 -5.28 -1.86 8.88
N LEU A 54 -5.00 -0.76 9.57
CA LEU A 54 -4.38 0.42 8.96
C LEU A 54 -2.94 0.17 8.50
N ARG A 55 -2.19 -0.64 9.25
CA ARG A 55 -0.86 -1.07 8.82
C ARG A 55 -0.89 -1.94 7.56
N LYS A 56 -1.86 -2.85 7.44
CA LYS A 56 -2.08 -3.64 6.22
C LYS A 56 -2.43 -2.76 5.02
N ALA A 57 -3.30 -1.76 5.22
CA ALA A 57 -3.63 -0.80 4.18
C ALA A 57 -2.40 0.00 3.71
N HIS A 58 -1.54 0.43 4.63
CA HIS A 58 -0.27 1.09 4.29
C HIS A 58 0.66 0.17 3.48
N SER A 59 0.81 -1.08 3.93
CA SER A 59 1.64 -2.09 3.23
C SER A 59 1.09 -2.43 1.83
N ALA A 60 -0.22 -2.35 1.62
CA ALA A 60 -0.83 -2.51 0.30
C ALA A 60 -0.40 -1.39 -0.65
N VAL A 61 -0.37 -0.14 -0.19
CA VAL A 61 0.13 1.00 -0.99
C VAL A 61 1.59 0.81 -1.40
N GLU A 62 2.45 0.36 -0.47
CA GLU A 62 3.86 0.06 -0.80
C GLU A 62 3.97 -1.06 -1.85
N SER A 63 3.13 -2.09 -1.75
CA SER A 63 3.09 -3.18 -2.73
C SER A 63 2.64 -2.69 -4.11
N GLU A 64 1.66 -1.79 -4.17
CA GLU A 64 1.22 -1.18 -5.42
C GLU A 64 2.30 -0.30 -6.05
N ILE A 65 3.00 0.52 -5.27
CA ILE A 65 4.13 1.32 -5.74
C ILE A 65 5.20 0.41 -6.34
N ASN A 66 5.60 -0.64 -5.63
CA ASN A 66 6.57 -1.62 -6.12
C ASN A 66 6.11 -2.32 -7.41
N SER A 67 4.82 -2.62 -7.52
CA SER A 67 4.24 -3.18 -8.74
C SER A 67 4.32 -2.21 -9.91
N LEU A 68 4.05 -0.93 -9.68
CA LEU A 68 4.17 0.12 -10.70
C LEU A 68 5.63 0.31 -11.14
N GLU A 69 6.58 0.26 -10.21
CA GLU A 69 8.02 0.32 -10.51
C GLU A 69 8.44 -0.84 -11.42
N HIS A 70 7.95 -2.04 -11.18
CA HIS A 70 8.21 -3.21 -12.05
C HIS A 70 7.53 -3.11 -13.43
N HIS A 71 6.57 -2.22 -13.60
CA HIS A 71 5.89 -1.92 -14.87
C HIS A 71 6.40 -0.63 -15.53
N GLY A 72 7.64 -0.23 -15.23
CA GLY A 72 8.34 0.84 -15.93
C GLY A 72 8.35 2.18 -15.20
N LEU A 73 7.77 2.29 -14.00
CA LEU A 73 7.78 3.53 -13.20
C LEU A 73 8.99 3.67 -12.25
N ASN A 74 10.03 2.88 -12.45
CA ASN A 74 11.25 2.93 -11.64
C ASN A 74 12.21 4.07 -11.98
N ARG A 75 12.15 4.60 -13.22
CA ARG A 75 13.04 5.66 -13.68
C ARG A 75 12.39 6.52 -14.76
N CYS A 76 12.06 7.76 -14.42
CA CYS A 76 11.60 8.72 -15.43
C CYS A 76 12.78 9.21 -16.28
N LEU A 77 12.68 9.05 -17.59
CA LEU A 77 13.63 9.54 -18.59
C LEU A 77 13.17 10.84 -19.23
N ASP A 78 11.90 11.22 -19.04
CA ASP A 78 11.31 12.44 -19.55
C ASP A 78 11.70 13.67 -18.72
N VAL A 79 11.70 14.83 -19.35
CA VAL A 79 12.07 16.11 -18.72
C VAL A 79 10.82 16.99 -18.55
N GLY A 80 10.76 17.70 -17.43
CA GLY A 80 9.70 18.63 -17.10
C GLY A 80 8.42 17.95 -16.61
N LEU A 81 7.47 18.76 -16.13
CA LEU A 81 6.23 18.26 -15.53
C LEU A 81 5.36 17.48 -16.53
N GLU A 82 5.22 17.98 -17.74
CA GLU A 82 4.40 17.31 -18.77
C GLU A 82 5.00 15.94 -19.18
N GLY A 83 6.32 15.86 -19.31
CA GLY A 83 7.02 14.61 -19.56
C GLY A 83 6.82 13.62 -18.41
N TYR A 84 6.96 14.09 -17.18
CA TYR A 84 6.71 13.29 -15.98
C TYR A 84 5.26 12.77 -15.92
N LEU A 85 4.26 13.62 -16.19
CA LEU A 85 2.85 13.22 -16.18
C LEU A 85 2.54 12.17 -17.26
N ARG A 86 3.10 12.32 -18.47
CA ARG A 86 2.97 11.28 -19.52
C ARG A 86 3.60 9.97 -19.09
N TYR A 87 4.81 10.00 -18.56
CA TYR A 87 5.52 8.83 -18.07
C TYR A 87 4.70 8.08 -17.00
N VAL A 88 4.20 8.79 -15.99
CA VAL A 88 3.33 8.21 -14.95
C VAL A 88 2.04 7.65 -15.55
N GLY A 89 1.39 8.42 -16.44
CA GLY A 89 0.15 7.99 -17.10
C GLY A 89 0.32 6.69 -17.88
N TYR A 90 1.37 6.55 -18.67
CA TYR A 90 1.65 5.32 -19.43
C TYR A 90 2.00 4.14 -18.51
N GLY A 91 2.75 4.36 -17.44
CA GLY A 91 3.09 3.30 -16.49
C GLY A 91 1.86 2.77 -15.76
N VAL A 92 0.99 3.66 -15.29
CA VAL A 92 -0.28 3.27 -14.66
C VAL A 92 -1.20 2.55 -15.65
N MET A 93 -1.31 3.04 -16.88
CA MET A 93 -2.10 2.39 -17.92
C MET A 93 -1.58 0.98 -18.24
N SER A 94 -0.27 0.83 -18.41
CA SER A 94 0.39 -0.45 -18.65
C SER A 94 0.11 -1.44 -17.53
N TYR A 95 0.26 -1.01 -16.27
CA TYR A 95 -0.05 -1.83 -15.11
C TYR A 95 -1.52 -2.26 -15.09
N ASN A 96 -2.46 -1.34 -15.30
CA ASN A 96 -3.88 -1.67 -15.33
C ASN A 96 -4.23 -2.66 -16.43
N LEU A 97 -3.68 -2.50 -17.64
CA LEU A 97 -3.86 -3.47 -18.73
C LEU A 97 -3.33 -4.84 -18.37
N HIS A 98 -2.17 -4.92 -17.70
CA HIS A 98 -1.60 -6.17 -17.22
C HIS A 98 -2.52 -6.84 -16.19
N VAL A 99 -3.05 -6.10 -15.22
CA VAL A 99 -3.98 -6.62 -14.21
C VAL A 99 -5.26 -7.16 -14.85
N ILE A 100 -5.87 -6.39 -15.78
CA ILE A 100 -7.06 -6.80 -16.53
C ILE A 100 -6.77 -8.06 -17.34
N GLY A 101 -5.65 -8.10 -18.06
CA GLY A 101 -5.24 -9.25 -18.87
C GLY A 101 -5.07 -10.52 -18.04
N ARG A 102 -4.44 -10.42 -16.88
CA ARG A 102 -4.31 -11.55 -15.94
C ARG A 102 -5.66 -12.06 -15.46
N GLU A 103 -6.57 -11.16 -15.11
CA GLU A 103 -7.91 -11.52 -14.65
C GLU A 103 -8.71 -12.22 -15.75
N LEU A 104 -8.67 -11.71 -16.98
CA LEU A 104 -9.32 -12.33 -18.13
C LEU A 104 -8.76 -13.73 -18.43
N LEU A 105 -7.45 -13.88 -18.40
CA LEU A 105 -6.81 -15.18 -18.58
C LEU A 105 -7.18 -16.17 -17.46
N ALA A 106 -7.22 -15.71 -16.21
CA ALA A 106 -7.62 -16.57 -15.09
C ALA A 106 -9.05 -17.09 -15.27
N ARG A 107 -9.99 -16.24 -15.65
CA ARG A 107 -11.40 -16.63 -15.96
C ARG A 107 -11.47 -17.61 -17.12
N GLU A 108 -10.70 -17.39 -18.18
CA GLU A 108 -10.66 -18.31 -19.31
C GLU A 108 -10.11 -19.69 -18.93
N TRP A 109 -9.04 -19.72 -18.13
CA TRP A 109 -8.49 -20.96 -17.59
C TRP A 109 -9.48 -21.72 -16.71
N GLU A 110 -10.25 -21.04 -15.88
CA GLU A 110 -11.29 -21.68 -15.06
C GLU A 110 -12.41 -22.27 -15.94
N ARG A 111 -12.77 -21.58 -17.01
CA ARG A 111 -13.80 -22.05 -17.95
C ARG A 111 -13.37 -23.29 -18.75
N VAL A 112 -12.11 -23.37 -19.12
CA VAL A 112 -11.54 -24.46 -19.94
C VAL A 112 -11.06 -25.64 -19.11
N ARG A 113 -10.91 -25.46 -17.78
CA ARG A 113 -10.40 -26.49 -16.88
C ARG A 113 -11.36 -27.71 -16.88
N PRO A 114 -10.90 -28.91 -17.32
CA PRO A 114 -11.75 -30.09 -17.26
C PRO A 114 -12.11 -30.38 -15.80
N VAL A 115 -13.40 -30.62 -15.54
CA VAL A 115 -13.90 -31.09 -14.25
C VAL A 115 -13.10 -32.35 -13.88
N ARG A 116 -12.22 -32.24 -12.88
CA ARG A 116 -11.58 -33.43 -12.30
C ARG A 116 -12.70 -34.30 -11.74
N MET A 117 -13.03 -35.36 -12.46
CA MET A 117 -13.86 -36.40 -11.89
C MET A 117 -13.08 -37.01 -10.70
N VAL A 118 -13.63 -36.76 -9.51
CA VAL A 118 -13.15 -37.45 -8.29
C VAL A 118 -13.58 -38.91 -8.42
N ALA A 119 -12.63 -39.78 -8.59
CA ALA A 119 -12.82 -41.24 -8.53
C ALA A 119 -12.84 -41.67 -7.07
#